data_c05e882333e0ec2d50c808f4a703ad7d
#
_entry.id   c05e882333e0ec2d50c808f4a703ad7d
#
_cell.length_a   1.000
_cell.length_b   1.000
_cell.length_c   1.000
_cell.angle_alpha   90.00
_cell.angle_beta   90.00
_cell.angle_gamma   90.00
#
_symmetry.space_group_name_H-M   'P 1'
#
loop_
_entity.id
_entity.type
_entity.pdbx_description
1 polymer ?
#
loop_
_entity_poly.entity_id
_entity_poly.type
_entity_poly.pdbx_seq_one_letter_code
_entity_poly.pdbx_strand_id
1 'polypeptide(L)'
;MNKLKELHLSGKAKTGLVILLLILLTSVLAPVLAPYDPLVSNLSEALQKPSAAHLLGTDNIGRDTLSRVLYGGRQSILLALVATVLSMLLGFALGLFAGYFGGWIDGIITTISSIFQGLPGLTLMIAVAGLLGQGVKSMLIAIVINSWVGFSRIVRGEVMKLKQESFIKGLRT
;
A
#
# COMPACT_ATOMS: atom_id res chain seq x y z
N MET A 1 6.29 -13.64 30.98
CA MET A 1 6.36 -14.36 29.69
C MET A 1 5.08 -15.18 29.47
N ASN A 2 3.89 -14.59 29.16
CA ASN A 2 2.68 -15.37 28.76
C ASN A 2 1.52 -14.51 28.26
N LYS A 3 1.77 -13.30 27.71
CA LYS A 3 0.69 -12.43 27.13
C LYS A 3 0.25 -12.83 25.71
N LEU A 4 0.90 -13.80 25.10
CA LEU A 4 0.53 -14.26 23.74
C LEU A 4 -0.53 -15.37 23.73
N LYS A 5 -0.89 -15.95 24.88
CA LYS A 5 -1.88 -17.04 24.97
C LYS A 5 -3.34 -16.59 25.06
N GLU A 6 -3.63 -15.30 25.21
CA GLU A 6 -5.01 -14.78 25.40
C GLU A 6 -5.56 -14.02 24.18
N LEU A 7 -4.92 -14.09 23.01
CA LEU A 7 -5.54 -13.61 21.77
C LEU A 7 -6.61 -14.61 21.32
N HIS A 8 -7.72 -14.66 22.06
CA HIS A 8 -8.95 -15.31 21.57
C HIS A 8 -9.50 -14.49 20.39
N LEU A 9 -8.96 -14.75 19.22
CA LEU A 9 -9.52 -14.20 17.99
C LEU A 9 -10.98 -14.64 17.88
N SER A 10 -11.89 -13.68 17.74
CA SER A 10 -13.31 -13.98 17.49
C SER A 10 -13.45 -14.84 16.23
N GLY A 11 -14.51 -15.61 16.09
CA GLY A 11 -14.75 -16.43 14.89
C GLY A 11 -14.64 -15.61 13.60
N LYS A 12 -15.19 -14.40 13.58
CA LYS A 12 -15.10 -13.46 12.43
C LYS A 12 -13.66 -13.06 12.11
N ALA A 13 -12.83 -12.83 13.13
CA ALA A 13 -11.42 -12.48 12.93
C ALA A 13 -10.62 -13.65 12.34
N LYS A 14 -10.88 -14.89 12.78
CA LYS A 14 -10.28 -16.10 12.21
C LYS A 14 -10.64 -16.26 10.73
N THR A 15 -11.93 -16.12 10.40
CA THR A 15 -12.39 -16.18 9.00
C THR A 15 -11.73 -15.11 8.14
N GLY A 16 -11.68 -13.86 8.61
CA GLY A 16 -11.01 -12.78 7.90
C GLY A 16 -9.51 -13.04 7.67
N LEU A 17 -8.82 -13.58 8.68
CA LEU A 17 -7.41 -13.95 8.56
C LEU A 17 -7.19 -15.07 7.53
N VAL A 18 -8.04 -16.09 7.52
CA VAL A 18 -7.97 -17.18 6.54
C VAL A 18 -8.16 -16.65 5.12
N ILE A 19 -9.16 -15.80 4.89
CA ILE A 19 -9.40 -15.19 3.57
C ILE A 19 -8.18 -14.37 3.13
N LEU A 20 -7.64 -13.53 4.03
CA LEU A 20 -6.45 -12.73 3.74
C LEU A 20 -5.24 -13.61 3.36
N LEU A 21 -4.99 -14.67 4.13
CA LEU A 21 -3.90 -15.60 3.86
C LEU A 21 -4.08 -16.33 2.53
N LEU A 22 -5.31 -16.73 2.19
CA LEU A 22 -5.61 -17.35 0.89
C LEU A 22 -5.33 -16.38 -0.26
N ILE A 23 -5.75 -15.12 -0.17
CA ILE A 23 -5.49 -14.11 -1.19
C ILE A 23 -3.98 -13.88 -1.34
N LEU A 24 -3.24 -13.75 -0.25
CA LEU A 24 -1.79 -13.57 -0.28
C LEU A 24 -1.10 -14.78 -0.90
N LEU A 25 -1.49 -15.99 -0.49
CA LEU A 25 -0.90 -17.23 -0.98
C LEU A 25 -1.14 -17.42 -2.48
N THR A 26 -2.38 -17.25 -2.93
CA THR A 26 -2.73 -17.37 -4.37
C THR A 26 -2.02 -16.30 -5.21
N SER A 27 -1.84 -15.10 -4.68
CA SER A 27 -1.12 -14.02 -5.36
C SER A 27 0.39 -14.31 -5.48
N VAL A 28 1.01 -14.82 -4.42
CA VAL A 28 2.44 -15.23 -4.45
C VAL A 28 2.65 -16.40 -5.40
N LEU A 29 1.75 -17.38 -5.35
CA LEU A 29 1.81 -18.58 -6.18
C LEU A 29 1.24 -18.37 -7.60
N ALA A 30 0.84 -17.16 -7.98
CA ALA A 30 0.28 -16.87 -9.30
C ALA A 30 1.09 -17.46 -10.48
N PRO A 31 2.45 -17.41 -10.51
CA PRO A 31 3.22 -18.00 -11.61
C PRO A 31 3.10 -19.53 -11.73
N VAL A 32 2.68 -20.21 -10.67
CA VAL A 32 2.50 -21.68 -10.64
C VAL A 32 1.03 -22.04 -10.83
N LEU A 33 0.12 -21.22 -10.32
CA LEU A 33 -1.31 -21.49 -10.35
C LEU A 33 -2.01 -20.99 -11.62
N ALA A 34 -1.44 -20.00 -12.33
CA ALA A 34 -2.03 -19.48 -13.55
C ALA A 34 -1.83 -20.47 -14.69
N PRO A 35 -2.92 -20.94 -15.35
CA PRO A 35 -2.81 -21.90 -16.44
C PRO A 35 -2.26 -21.29 -17.73
N TYR A 36 -2.38 -19.95 -17.89
CA TYR A 36 -1.98 -19.22 -19.10
C TYR A 36 -1.18 -17.97 -18.74
N ASP A 37 -0.45 -17.43 -19.74
CA ASP A 37 0.14 -16.11 -19.62
C ASP A 37 -0.97 -15.03 -19.62
N PRO A 38 -1.05 -14.16 -18.60
CA PRO A 38 -2.11 -13.15 -18.46
C PRO A 38 -2.10 -12.06 -19.52
N LEU A 39 -1.02 -11.94 -20.32
CA LEU A 39 -0.83 -10.88 -21.33
C LEU A 39 -1.08 -11.38 -22.76
N VAL A 40 -1.04 -12.67 -22.99
CA VAL A 40 -1.25 -13.25 -24.33
C VAL A 40 -2.72 -13.12 -24.72
N SER A 41 -2.99 -12.47 -25.83
CA SER A 41 -4.33 -12.26 -26.40
C SER A 41 -4.60 -13.26 -27.53
N ASN A 42 -5.80 -13.85 -27.55
CA ASN A 42 -6.27 -14.71 -28.63
C ASN A 42 -7.71 -14.32 -29.01
N LEU A 43 -7.84 -13.47 -30.02
CA LEU A 43 -9.15 -12.94 -30.43
C LEU A 43 -10.14 -14.03 -30.82
N SER A 44 -9.69 -15.21 -31.29
CA SER A 44 -10.57 -16.34 -31.62
C SER A 44 -11.27 -16.93 -30.37
N GLU A 45 -10.72 -16.66 -29.19
CA GLU A 45 -11.23 -17.11 -27.90
C GLU A 45 -11.85 -15.97 -27.07
N ALA A 46 -12.18 -14.84 -27.73
CA ALA A 46 -12.75 -13.69 -27.04
C ALA A 46 -14.14 -14.02 -26.46
N LEU A 47 -14.38 -13.52 -25.23
CA LEU A 47 -15.68 -13.61 -24.51
C LEU A 47 -16.20 -15.04 -24.32
N GLN A 48 -15.31 -16.02 -24.22
CA GLN A 48 -15.73 -17.39 -23.89
C GLN A 48 -16.24 -17.46 -22.46
N LYS A 49 -17.29 -18.26 -22.29
CA LYS A 49 -17.86 -18.57 -20.97
C LYS A 49 -16.92 -19.50 -20.19
N PRO A 50 -17.05 -19.56 -18.86
CA PRO A 50 -16.32 -20.52 -18.03
C PRO A 50 -16.40 -21.95 -18.58
N SER A 51 -15.23 -22.60 -18.70
CA SER A 51 -15.07 -23.94 -19.26
C SER A 51 -13.91 -24.67 -18.61
N ALA A 52 -13.68 -25.93 -18.95
CA ALA A 52 -12.51 -26.67 -18.46
C ALA A 52 -11.18 -26.11 -19.00
N ALA A 53 -11.18 -25.46 -20.17
CA ALA A 53 -10.00 -24.79 -20.69
C ALA A 53 -9.78 -23.41 -20.01
N HIS A 54 -10.84 -22.64 -19.81
CA HIS A 54 -10.80 -21.32 -19.18
C HIS A 54 -11.78 -21.30 -18.00
N LEU A 55 -11.27 -21.58 -16.78
CA LEU A 55 -12.10 -21.75 -15.59
C LEU A 55 -13.00 -20.55 -15.25
N LEU A 56 -12.54 -19.33 -15.51
CA LEU A 56 -13.31 -18.08 -15.37
C LEU A 56 -13.64 -17.43 -16.73
N GLY A 57 -13.53 -18.18 -17.82
CA GLY A 57 -13.72 -17.67 -19.16
C GLY A 57 -12.59 -16.75 -19.63
N THR A 58 -12.84 -16.06 -20.75
CA THR A 58 -11.88 -15.12 -21.35
C THR A 58 -12.45 -13.72 -21.44
N ASP A 59 -11.56 -12.72 -21.53
CA ASP A 59 -11.96 -11.32 -21.67
C ASP A 59 -12.28 -10.94 -23.14
N ASN A 60 -12.53 -9.65 -23.38
CA ASN A 60 -12.89 -9.11 -24.70
C ASN A 60 -11.82 -9.25 -25.80
N ILE A 61 -10.60 -9.59 -25.43
CA ILE A 61 -9.49 -9.86 -26.36
C ILE A 61 -8.93 -11.27 -26.21
N GLY A 62 -9.70 -12.17 -25.56
CA GLY A 62 -9.39 -13.59 -25.46
C GLY A 62 -8.31 -13.98 -24.46
N ARG A 63 -8.01 -13.12 -23.48
CA ARG A 63 -7.06 -13.46 -22.39
C ARG A 63 -7.77 -14.23 -21.30
N ASP A 64 -7.08 -15.19 -20.69
CA ASP A 64 -7.64 -15.99 -19.60
C ASP A 64 -7.90 -15.15 -18.34
N THR A 65 -9.17 -15.11 -17.90
CA THR A 65 -9.61 -14.27 -16.78
C THR A 65 -9.00 -14.73 -15.45
N LEU A 66 -8.87 -16.06 -15.22
CA LEU A 66 -8.29 -16.58 -13.99
C LEU A 66 -6.82 -16.18 -13.85
N SER A 67 -6.02 -16.37 -14.89
CA SER A 67 -4.61 -15.98 -14.91
C SER A 67 -4.44 -14.49 -14.66
N ARG A 68 -5.30 -13.65 -15.25
CA ARG A 68 -5.30 -12.20 -15.02
C ARG A 68 -5.65 -11.81 -13.59
N VAL A 69 -6.61 -12.49 -12.96
CA VAL A 69 -6.96 -12.23 -11.56
C VAL A 69 -5.81 -12.58 -10.64
N LEU A 70 -5.15 -13.73 -10.84
CA LEU A 70 -4.03 -14.17 -10.03
C LEU A 70 -2.82 -13.22 -10.15
N TYR A 71 -2.41 -12.89 -11.36
CA TYR A 71 -1.30 -11.97 -11.62
C TYR A 71 -1.63 -10.52 -11.22
N GLY A 72 -2.87 -10.08 -11.44
CA GLY A 72 -3.35 -8.77 -11.01
C GLY A 72 -3.31 -8.62 -9.49
N GLY A 73 -3.73 -9.65 -8.75
CA GLY A 73 -3.61 -9.71 -7.30
C GLY A 73 -2.15 -9.60 -6.83
N ARG A 74 -1.25 -10.39 -7.43
CA ARG A 74 0.19 -10.32 -7.14
C ARG A 74 0.77 -8.94 -7.37
N GLN A 75 0.47 -8.33 -8.53
CA GLN A 75 0.98 -6.99 -8.89
C GLN A 75 0.44 -5.92 -7.95
N SER A 76 -0.86 -5.97 -7.62
CA SER A 76 -1.50 -5.02 -6.71
C SER A 76 -0.93 -5.09 -5.30
N ILE A 77 -0.73 -6.30 -4.75
CA ILE A 77 -0.16 -6.50 -3.43
C ILE A 77 1.29 -6.02 -3.38
N LEU A 78 2.10 -6.37 -4.39
CA LEU A 78 3.49 -5.92 -4.46
C LEU A 78 3.58 -4.40 -4.54
N LEU A 79 2.76 -3.78 -5.39
CA LEU A 79 2.71 -2.32 -5.52
C LEU A 79 2.30 -1.65 -4.21
N ALA A 80 1.25 -2.16 -3.55
CA ALA A 80 0.78 -1.64 -2.27
C ALA A 80 1.85 -1.77 -1.17
N LEU A 81 2.56 -2.90 -1.10
CA LEU A 81 3.64 -3.12 -0.15
C LEU A 81 4.78 -2.12 -0.36
N VAL A 82 5.27 -2.01 -1.60
CA VAL A 82 6.36 -1.09 -1.95
C VAL A 82 5.96 0.36 -1.68
N ALA A 83 4.74 0.76 -2.10
CA ALA A 83 4.23 2.10 -1.85
C ALA A 83 4.13 2.40 -0.35
N THR A 84 3.64 1.46 0.45
CA THR A 84 3.52 1.61 1.90
C THR A 84 4.89 1.76 2.56
N VAL A 85 5.86 0.92 2.22
CA VAL A 85 7.22 0.99 2.76
C VAL A 85 7.87 2.33 2.42
N LEU A 86 7.80 2.77 1.17
CA LEU A 86 8.37 4.05 0.75
C LEU A 86 7.68 5.24 1.43
N SER A 87 6.35 5.23 1.53
CA SER A 87 5.59 6.26 2.24
C SER A 87 5.91 6.30 3.72
N MET A 88 6.07 5.13 4.34
CA MET A 88 6.45 5.00 5.75
C MET A 88 7.86 5.54 5.98
N LEU A 89 8.83 5.17 5.15
CA LEU A 89 10.21 5.65 5.29
C LEU A 89 10.30 7.17 5.13
N LEU A 90 9.65 7.72 4.11
CA LEU A 90 9.60 9.17 3.88
C LEU A 90 8.88 9.89 5.02
N GLY A 91 7.72 9.40 5.42
CA GLY A 91 6.95 9.97 6.52
C GLY A 91 7.65 9.85 7.86
N PHE A 92 8.33 8.70 8.12
CA PHE A 92 9.14 8.51 9.32
C PHE A 92 10.28 9.53 9.39
N ALA A 93 11.06 9.68 8.33
CA ALA A 93 12.15 10.65 8.29
C ALA A 93 11.65 12.07 8.56
N LEU A 94 10.64 12.52 7.79
CA LEU A 94 10.11 13.88 7.94
C LEU A 94 9.44 14.11 9.30
N GLY A 95 8.69 13.13 9.80
CA GLY A 95 8.06 13.19 11.13
C GLY A 95 9.08 13.23 12.26
N LEU A 96 10.16 12.45 12.13
CA LEU A 96 11.27 12.45 13.08
C LEU A 96 11.97 13.82 13.13
N PHE A 97 12.33 14.38 11.97
CA PHE A 97 12.92 15.71 11.88
C PHE A 97 12.03 16.80 12.46
N ALA A 98 10.73 16.81 12.09
CA ALA A 98 9.78 17.76 12.62
C ALA A 98 9.64 17.67 14.15
N GLY A 99 9.45 16.46 14.68
CA GLY A 99 9.26 16.24 16.12
C GLY A 99 10.54 16.49 16.94
N TYR A 100 11.71 16.10 16.40
CA TYR A 100 12.97 16.22 17.11
C TYR A 100 13.47 17.66 17.17
N PHE A 101 13.60 18.35 16.04
CA PHE A 101 14.12 19.71 16.00
C PHE A 101 13.08 20.74 16.44
N GLY A 102 11.82 20.57 16.06
CA GLY A 102 10.76 21.56 16.37
C GLY A 102 10.96 22.90 15.63
N GLY A 103 10.43 23.97 16.20
CA GLY A 103 10.63 25.34 15.69
C GLY A 103 10.28 25.49 14.20
N TRP A 104 11.18 26.14 13.45
CA TRP A 104 10.94 26.44 12.03
C TRP A 104 10.94 25.20 11.13
N ILE A 105 11.71 24.15 11.46
CA ILE A 105 11.72 22.87 10.72
C ILE A 105 10.35 22.21 10.81
N ASP A 106 9.81 22.13 12.01
CA ASP A 106 8.47 21.64 12.26
C ASP A 106 7.41 22.46 11.51
N GLY A 107 7.54 23.79 11.56
CA GLY A 107 6.67 24.69 10.84
C GLY A 107 6.63 24.44 9.33
N ILE A 108 7.78 24.27 8.69
CA ILE A 108 7.86 23.97 7.25
C ILE A 108 7.23 22.63 6.92
N ILE A 109 7.62 21.56 7.63
CA ILE A 109 7.12 20.21 7.35
C ILE A 109 5.60 20.13 7.57
N THR A 110 5.10 20.80 8.63
CA THR A 110 3.67 20.85 8.92
C THR A 110 2.90 21.66 7.86
N THR A 111 3.47 22.78 7.40
CA THR A 111 2.87 23.59 6.33
C THR A 111 2.76 22.82 5.02
N ILE A 112 3.86 22.15 4.61
CA ILE A 112 3.84 21.29 3.41
C ILE A 112 2.79 20.17 3.59
N SER A 113 2.78 19.50 4.74
CA SER A 113 1.79 18.46 5.05
C SER A 113 0.35 18.97 4.94
N SER A 114 0.10 20.19 5.39
CA SER A 114 -1.23 20.82 5.32
C SER A 114 -1.66 21.15 3.89
N ILE A 115 -0.73 21.58 3.04
CA ILE A 115 -0.98 21.81 1.60
C ILE A 115 -1.42 20.49 0.94
N PHE A 116 -0.68 19.40 1.16
CA PHE A 116 -1.03 18.08 0.61
C PHE A 116 -2.40 17.58 1.10
N GLN A 117 -2.76 17.86 2.33
CA GLN A 117 -4.08 17.46 2.86
C GLN A 117 -5.23 18.37 2.44
N GLY A 118 -4.95 19.62 2.11
CA GLY A 118 -5.95 20.52 1.54
C GLY A 118 -6.39 20.14 0.13
N LEU A 119 -5.59 19.34 -0.58
CA LEU A 119 -5.91 18.84 -1.91
C LEU A 119 -6.67 17.51 -1.81
N PRO A 120 -7.76 17.31 -2.60
CA PRO A 120 -8.38 16.00 -2.68
C PRO A 120 -7.35 14.94 -3.17
N GLY A 121 -7.08 13.92 -2.36
CA GLY A 121 -6.01 12.95 -2.63
C GLY A 121 -6.10 12.29 -4.01
N LEU A 122 -7.31 11.94 -4.46
CA LEU A 122 -7.52 11.37 -5.80
C LEU A 122 -7.14 12.37 -6.91
N THR A 123 -7.48 13.65 -6.75
CA THR A 123 -7.13 14.69 -7.73
C THR A 123 -5.62 14.86 -7.83
N LEU A 124 -4.92 14.89 -6.69
CA LEU A 124 -3.46 14.95 -6.65
C LEU A 124 -2.83 13.73 -7.32
N MET A 125 -3.33 12.53 -7.03
CA MET A 125 -2.82 11.29 -7.64
C MET A 125 -3.01 11.28 -9.16
N ILE A 126 -4.17 11.72 -9.66
CA ILE A 126 -4.44 11.81 -11.10
C ILE A 126 -3.52 12.85 -11.75
N ALA A 127 -3.33 14.02 -11.13
CA ALA A 127 -2.46 15.07 -11.65
C ALA A 127 -1.00 14.58 -11.73
N VAL A 128 -0.48 13.94 -10.67
CA VAL A 128 0.88 13.41 -10.66
C VAL A 128 1.05 12.29 -11.69
N ALA A 129 0.09 11.36 -11.79
CA ALA A 129 0.12 10.30 -12.78
C ALA A 129 0.04 10.84 -14.21
N GLY A 130 -0.76 11.89 -14.44
CA GLY A 130 -0.87 12.56 -15.73
C GLY A 130 0.42 13.25 -16.18
N LEU A 131 1.12 13.89 -15.25
CA LEU A 131 2.40 14.56 -15.51
C LEU A 131 3.54 13.57 -15.77
N LEU A 132 3.57 12.44 -15.05
CA LEU A 132 4.63 11.44 -15.17
C LEU A 132 4.37 10.42 -16.28
N GLY A 133 3.19 10.44 -16.88
CA GLY A 133 2.76 9.49 -17.91
C GLY A 133 2.21 8.19 -17.30
N GLN A 134 1.78 7.28 -18.19
CA GLN A 134 1.19 6.00 -17.82
C GLN A 134 2.25 5.01 -17.31
N GLY A 135 1.90 4.21 -16.31
CA GLY A 135 2.73 3.10 -15.84
C GLY A 135 2.76 2.91 -14.34
N VAL A 136 3.28 1.76 -13.92
CA VAL A 136 3.38 1.35 -12.52
C VAL A 136 4.26 2.32 -11.71
N LYS A 137 5.33 2.84 -12.31
CA LYS A 137 6.24 3.81 -11.67
C LYS A 137 5.52 5.12 -11.33
N SER A 138 4.75 5.67 -12.28
CA SER A 138 3.97 6.90 -12.06
C SER A 138 2.92 6.72 -10.97
N MET A 139 2.22 5.59 -10.99
CA MET A 139 1.25 5.22 -9.96
C MET A 139 1.91 5.10 -8.59
N LEU A 140 3.08 4.45 -8.50
CA LEU A 140 3.83 4.30 -7.24
C LEU A 140 4.21 5.67 -6.67
N ILE A 141 4.78 6.55 -7.50
CA ILE A 141 5.18 7.90 -7.08
C ILE A 141 3.96 8.69 -6.60
N ALA A 142 2.85 8.65 -7.34
CA ALA A 142 1.62 9.34 -6.95
C ALA A 142 1.07 8.88 -5.59
N ILE A 143 1.10 7.56 -5.32
CA ILE A 143 0.68 7.00 -4.04
C ILE A 143 1.62 7.47 -2.91
N VAL A 144 2.93 7.40 -3.12
CA VAL A 144 3.92 7.79 -2.10
C VAL A 144 3.81 9.27 -1.75
N ILE A 145 3.72 10.14 -2.77
CA ILE A 145 3.56 11.59 -2.60
C ILE A 145 2.29 11.93 -1.80
N ASN A 146 1.23 11.16 -1.97
CA ASN A 146 -0.02 11.41 -1.24
C ASN A 146 -0.02 10.83 0.18
N SER A 147 0.67 9.71 0.42
CA SER A 147 0.48 8.90 1.63
C SER A 147 1.48 9.18 2.76
N TRP A 148 2.65 9.80 2.48
CA TRP A 148 3.69 10.05 3.48
C TRP A 148 3.23 10.94 4.65
N VAL A 149 2.27 11.84 4.40
CA VAL A 149 1.81 12.83 5.38
C VAL A 149 1.18 12.16 6.61
N GLY A 150 0.40 11.09 6.39
CA GLY A 150 -0.20 10.32 7.49
C GLY A 150 0.85 9.73 8.42
N PHE A 151 1.86 9.09 7.87
CA PHE A 151 2.99 8.53 8.64
C PHE A 151 3.79 9.63 9.35
N SER A 152 4.07 10.73 8.67
CA SER A 152 4.82 11.87 9.26
C SER A 152 4.14 12.43 10.50
N ARG A 153 2.82 12.58 10.48
CA ARG A 153 2.07 13.08 11.64
C ARG A 153 2.13 12.15 12.85
N ILE A 154 1.97 10.85 12.61
CA ILE A 154 2.03 9.84 13.68
C ILE A 154 3.41 9.89 14.34
N VAL A 155 4.47 9.80 13.55
CA VAL A 155 5.86 9.81 14.06
C VAL A 155 6.17 11.11 14.77
N ARG A 156 5.83 12.26 14.18
CA ARG A 156 6.00 13.57 14.83
C ARG A 156 5.32 13.62 16.21
N GLY A 157 4.08 13.14 16.29
CA GLY A 157 3.33 13.11 17.55
C GLY A 157 4.01 12.26 18.62
N GLU A 158 4.50 11.07 18.27
CA GLU A 158 5.20 10.19 19.20
C GLU A 158 6.56 10.76 19.62
N VAL A 159 7.32 11.36 18.71
CA VAL A 159 8.60 12.01 19.04
C VAL A 159 8.39 13.20 20.00
N MET A 160 7.34 14.00 19.78
CA MET A 160 7.02 15.12 20.69
C MET A 160 6.61 14.64 22.08
N LYS A 161 5.86 13.54 22.19
CA LYS A 161 5.53 12.92 23.49
C LYS A 161 6.79 12.43 24.20
N LEU A 162 7.63 11.67 23.50
CA LEU A 162 8.89 11.15 24.06
C LEU A 162 9.79 12.27 24.58
N LYS A 163 9.88 13.41 23.87
CA LYS A 163 10.66 14.57 24.34
C LYS A 163 10.17 15.16 25.67
N GLN A 164 8.93 14.93 26.04
CA GLN A 164 8.34 15.44 27.28
C GLN A 164 8.55 14.49 28.46
N GLU A 165 8.97 13.25 28.21
CA GLU A 165 9.23 12.27 29.27
C GLU A 165 10.35 12.71 30.21
N SER A 166 10.16 12.48 31.49
CA SER A 166 11.04 12.98 32.57
C SER A 166 12.50 12.50 32.42
N PHE A 167 12.70 11.25 31.96
CA PHE A 167 14.05 10.70 31.79
C PHE A 167 14.82 11.35 30.63
N ILE A 168 14.14 11.78 29.56
CA ILE A 168 14.78 12.51 28.46
C ILE A 168 15.11 13.94 28.86
N LYS A 169 14.25 14.59 29.67
CA LYS A 169 14.53 15.90 30.24
C LYS A 169 15.77 15.86 31.13
N GLY A 170 15.92 14.81 31.96
CA GLY A 170 17.09 14.63 32.83
C GLY A 170 18.42 14.36 32.09
N LEU A 171 18.39 13.89 30.83
CA LEU A 171 19.62 13.72 30.02
C LEU A 171 20.06 15.02 29.32
N ARG A 172 19.25 16.08 29.36
CA ARG A 172 19.54 17.37 28.74
C ARG A 172 20.03 18.45 29.71
N THR A 173 19.99 18.15 31.01
CA THR A 173 20.59 18.98 32.07
C THR A 173 21.97 18.48 32.41
#